data_75f43cf5c735639e599e125688627ad8
#
_entry.id   75f43cf5c735639e599e125688627ad8
#
_cell.length_a   1.000
_cell.length_b   1.000
_cell.length_c   1.000
_cell.angle_alpha   90.00
_cell.angle_beta   90.00
_cell.angle_gamma   90.00
#
_symmetry.space_group_name_H-M   'P 1'
#
loop_
_entity.id
_entity.type
_entity.pdbx_description
1 polymer ?
#
loop_
_entity_poly.entity_id
_entity_poly.type
_entity_poly.pdbx_seq_one_letter_code
_entity_poly.pdbx_strand_id
1 'polypeptide(L)'
;MSIGIIGSGAIGTAFARTLAGAGIAATISNSRGPESLKDLVRELGPSIKAGTREQAARADIVLVAVNWSKLAEALAGLPDWNGRIVIDANNPIEAPLFKPVDFNGRVSSEVFAELVAGARVVKAFNHLRAEILAGDPKEKGGRRVLFYSGDDKAAKAEVAALIDRIGFIGIDLGSLTIGGKLAQFPGGPLPNQNLVKID
;
A
#
# COMPACT_ATOMS: atom_id res chain seq x y z
N MET A 1 -5.51 5.91 15.41
CA MET A 1 -5.08 5.67 14.01
C MET A 1 -5.78 4.41 13.55
N SER A 2 -6.74 4.56 12.66
CA SER A 2 -7.46 3.47 11.98
C SER A 2 -6.83 3.19 10.61
N ILE A 3 -6.89 1.92 10.14
CA ILE A 3 -6.32 1.52 8.86
C ILE A 3 -7.40 0.89 7.98
N GLY A 4 -7.47 1.36 6.73
CA GLY A 4 -8.30 0.80 5.69
C GLY A 4 -7.46 0.18 4.57
N ILE A 5 -7.98 -0.87 3.94
CA ILE A 5 -7.34 -1.53 2.80
C ILE A 5 -8.36 -1.66 1.69
N ILE A 6 -8.09 -1.04 0.56
CA ILE A 6 -8.89 -1.15 -0.66
C ILE A 6 -8.14 -2.07 -1.64
N GLY A 7 -8.68 -3.25 -1.81
CA GLY A 7 -8.08 -4.33 -2.60
C GLY A 7 -7.61 -5.50 -1.74
N SER A 8 -8.12 -6.70 -2.02
CA SER A 8 -7.75 -7.97 -1.36
C SER A 8 -6.96 -8.88 -2.32
N GLY A 9 -6.20 -8.28 -3.23
CA GLY A 9 -5.21 -8.97 -4.05
C GLY A 9 -3.97 -9.37 -3.25
N ALA A 10 -2.91 -9.81 -3.93
CA ALA A 10 -1.68 -10.29 -3.29
C ALA A 10 -1.09 -9.28 -2.29
N ILE A 11 -0.92 -8.02 -2.70
CA ILE A 11 -0.33 -6.97 -1.84
C ILE A 11 -1.28 -6.57 -0.70
N GLY A 12 -2.57 -6.33 -0.98
CA GLY A 12 -3.54 -5.96 0.07
C GLY A 12 -3.70 -7.05 1.13
N THR A 13 -3.72 -8.32 0.72
CA THR A 13 -3.75 -9.47 1.65
C THR A 13 -2.44 -9.60 2.43
N ALA A 14 -1.28 -9.42 1.78
CA ALA A 14 0.02 -9.44 2.44
C ALA A 14 0.12 -8.35 3.52
N PHE A 15 -0.30 -7.12 3.18
CA PHE A 15 -0.33 -6.02 4.15
C PHE A 15 -1.29 -6.29 5.31
N ALA A 16 -2.50 -6.81 5.04
CA ALA A 16 -3.43 -7.21 6.10
C ALA A 16 -2.84 -8.27 7.04
N ARG A 17 -2.11 -9.26 6.48
CA ARG A 17 -1.41 -10.30 7.26
C ARG A 17 -0.31 -9.70 8.15
N THR A 18 0.47 -8.77 7.61
CA THR A 18 1.51 -8.06 8.37
C THR A 18 0.92 -7.24 9.52
N LEU A 19 -0.19 -6.53 9.27
CA LEU A 19 -0.93 -5.81 10.32
C LEU A 19 -1.48 -6.76 11.39
N ALA A 20 -2.05 -7.89 10.99
CA ALA A 20 -2.55 -8.91 11.91
C ALA A 20 -1.45 -9.46 12.82
N GLY A 21 -0.29 -9.78 12.24
CA GLY A 21 0.89 -10.24 13.00
C GLY A 21 1.41 -9.21 14.00
N ALA A 22 1.23 -7.92 13.73
CA ALA A 22 1.58 -6.82 14.63
C ALA A 22 0.43 -6.44 15.59
N GLY A 23 -0.72 -7.13 15.56
CA GLY A 23 -1.89 -6.81 16.39
C GLY A 23 -2.56 -5.48 16.03
N ILE A 24 -2.37 -4.97 14.82
CA ILE A 24 -2.92 -3.69 14.36
C ILE A 24 -4.27 -3.93 13.68
N ALA A 25 -5.31 -3.25 14.18
CA ALA A 25 -6.65 -3.36 13.63
C ALA A 25 -6.76 -2.69 12.25
N ALA A 26 -7.43 -3.38 11.29
CA ALA A 26 -7.70 -2.83 9.97
C ALA A 26 -9.03 -3.34 9.38
N THR A 27 -9.59 -2.55 8.46
CA THR A 27 -10.73 -2.95 7.63
C THR A 27 -10.25 -3.22 6.21
N ILE A 28 -10.44 -4.45 5.72
CA ILE A 28 -10.11 -4.85 4.34
C ILE A 28 -11.37 -4.92 3.49
N SER A 29 -11.26 -4.45 2.25
CA SER A 29 -12.36 -4.42 1.29
C SER A 29 -11.94 -4.91 -0.09
N ASN A 30 -12.92 -5.31 -0.89
CA ASN A 30 -12.77 -5.63 -2.31
C ASN A 30 -14.03 -5.27 -3.11
N SER A 31 -14.00 -5.50 -4.43
CA SER A 31 -15.14 -5.24 -5.32
C SER A 31 -16.31 -6.22 -5.18
N ARG A 32 -16.10 -7.39 -4.55
CA ARG A 32 -17.13 -8.43 -4.39
C ARG A 32 -17.90 -8.31 -3.07
N GLY A 33 -17.54 -7.35 -2.23
CA GLY A 33 -18.17 -7.09 -0.94
C GLY A 33 -17.62 -7.95 0.22
N PRO A 34 -17.98 -7.57 1.47
CA PRO A 34 -17.38 -8.13 2.69
C PRO A 34 -17.64 -9.65 2.87
N GLU A 35 -18.74 -10.16 2.36
CA GLU A 35 -19.08 -11.60 2.44
C GLU A 35 -18.01 -12.47 1.76
N SER A 36 -17.43 -11.99 0.66
CA SER A 36 -16.36 -12.69 -0.08
C SER A 36 -15.03 -12.76 0.68
N LEU A 37 -14.89 -12.04 1.78
CA LEU A 37 -13.69 -11.95 2.60
C LEU A 37 -13.76 -12.75 3.90
N LYS A 38 -14.87 -13.45 4.17
CA LYS A 38 -15.10 -14.19 5.43
C LYS A 38 -13.98 -15.17 5.76
N ASP A 39 -13.53 -15.95 4.80
CA ASP A 39 -12.48 -16.94 5.03
C ASP A 39 -11.13 -16.26 5.29
N LEU A 40 -10.82 -15.22 4.53
CA LEU A 40 -9.60 -14.45 4.73
C LEU A 40 -9.54 -13.81 6.12
N VAL A 41 -10.60 -13.13 6.56
CA VAL A 41 -10.58 -12.46 7.87
C VAL A 41 -10.59 -13.46 9.02
N ARG A 42 -11.22 -14.64 8.85
CA ARG A 42 -11.15 -15.74 9.81
C ARG A 42 -9.70 -16.25 9.97
N GLU A 43 -8.98 -16.41 8.86
CA GLU A 43 -7.57 -16.80 8.84
C GLU A 43 -6.68 -15.76 9.51
N LEU A 44 -6.89 -14.47 9.21
CA LEU A 44 -6.06 -13.37 9.72
C LEU A 44 -6.33 -13.02 11.20
N GLY A 45 -7.45 -13.46 11.74
CA GLY A 45 -7.80 -13.25 13.14
C GLY A 45 -8.54 -11.94 13.43
N PRO A 46 -8.82 -11.64 14.70
CA PRO A 46 -9.81 -10.65 15.12
C PRO A 46 -9.42 -9.19 14.86
N SER A 47 -8.15 -8.92 14.59
CA SER A 47 -7.68 -7.56 14.27
C SER A 47 -8.08 -7.10 12.87
N ILE A 48 -8.36 -8.04 11.94
CA ILE A 48 -8.76 -7.70 10.58
C ILE A 48 -10.25 -7.94 10.40
N LYS A 49 -10.95 -6.92 9.90
CA LYS A 49 -12.40 -6.99 9.63
C LYS A 49 -12.66 -6.79 8.15
N ALA A 50 -13.62 -7.55 7.62
CA ALA A 50 -14.15 -7.30 6.29
C ALA A 50 -15.08 -6.08 6.33
N GLY A 51 -14.97 -5.21 5.32
CA GLY A 51 -15.84 -4.05 5.19
C GLY A 51 -16.07 -3.68 3.72
N THR A 52 -16.89 -2.64 3.50
CA THR A 52 -17.07 -2.05 2.18
C THR A 52 -15.89 -1.12 1.84
N ARG A 53 -15.77 -0.71 0.57
CA ARG A 53 -14.75 0.27 0.14
C ARG A 53 -14.93 1.61 0.88
N GLU A 54 -16.18 2.03 1.04
CA GLU A 54 -16.54 3.27 1.74
C GLU A 54 -16.16 3.22 3.23
N GLN A 55 -16.32 2.06 3.88
CA GLN A 55 -15.89 1.86 5.26
C GLN A 55 -14.37 1.91 5.37
N ALA A 56 -13.64 1.22 4.47
CA ALA A 56 -12.18 1.26 4.44
C ALA A 56 -11.66 2.68 4.16
N ALA A 57 -12.29 3.42 3.22
CA ALA A 57 -11.90 4.79 2.85
C ALA A 57 -12.06 5.84 3.96
N ARG A 58 -12.83 5.53 5.03
CA ARG A 58 -13.00 6.43 6.18
C ARG A 58 -11.89 6.35 7.21
N ALA A 59 -10.96 5.42 7.07
CA ALA A 59 -9.83 5.26 7.97
C ALA A 59 -8.83 6.42 7.86
N ASP A 60 -8.03 6.64 8.91
CA ASP A 60 -6.99 7.70 8.94
C ASP A 60 -5.90 7.45 7.90
N ILE A 61 -5.51 6.18 7.73
CA ILE A 61 -4.56 5.71 6.71
C ILE A 61 -5.25 4.65 5.85
N VAL A 62 -5.25 4.84 4.54
CA VAL A 62 -5.87 3.92 3.58
C VAL A 62 -4.83 3.41 2.59
N LEU A 63 -4.58 2.11 2.58
CA LEU A 63 -3.77 1.47 1.53
C LEU A 63 -4.66 1.10 0.36
N VAL A 64 -4.26 1.53 -0.84
CA VAL A 64 -4.89 1.14 -2.10
C VAL A 64 -3.97 0.18 -2.84
N ALA A 65 -4.45 -1.05 -3.09
CA ALA A 65 -3.71 -2.13 -3.75
C ALA A 65 -4.62 -2.89 -4.72
N VAL A 66 -4.89 -2.29 -5.86
CA VAL A 66 -5.75 -2.84 -6.92
C VAL A 66 -5.00 -2.81 -8.26
N ASN A 67 -5.47 -3.58 -9.25
CA ASN A 67 -4.91 -3.49 -10.60
C ASN A 67 -5.06 -2.08 -11.14
N TRP A 68 -4.07 -1.60 -11.91
CA TRP A 68 -4.03 -0.22 -12.38
C TRP A 68 -5.29 0.20 -13.14
N SER A 69 -5.76 -0.64 -14.09
CA SER A 69 -6.99 -0.40 -14.86
C SER A 69 -8.27 -0.31 -14.01
N LYS A 70 -8.21 -0.79 -12.77
CA LYS A 70 -9.35 -0.79 -11.84
C LYS A 70 -9.33 0.36 -10.83
N LEU A 71 -8.30 1.22 -10.85
CA LEU A 71 -8.15 2.30 -9.88
C LEU A 71 -9.33 3.28 -9.92
N ALA A 72 -9.68 3.77 -11.10
CA ALA A 72 -10.79 4.72 -11.25
C ALA A 72 -12.11 4.14 -10.74
N GLU A 73 -12.42 2.88 -11.07
CA GLU A 73 -13.61 2.18 -10.59
C GLU A 73 -13.56 1.95 -9.07
N ALA A 74 -12.41 1.53 -8.55
CA ALA A 74 -12.23 1.22 -7.13
C ALA A 74 -12.33 2.47 -6.24
N LEU A 75 -11.99 3.64 -6.76
CA LEU A 75 -12.00 4.92 -6.04
C LEU A 75 -13.24 5.77 -6.30
N ALA A 76 -14.04 5.42 -7.31
CA ALA A 76 -15.26 6.16 -7.65
C ALA A 76 -16.30 6.09 -6.51
N GLY A 77 -16.93 7.25 -6.22
CA GLY A 77 -18.01 7.37 -5.24
C GLY A 77 -17.56 7.21 -3.77
N LEU A 78 -16.27 7.19 -3.51
CA LEU A 78 -15.74 7.18 -2.15
C LEU A 78 -15.92 8.56 -1.49
N PRO A 79 -15.99 8.62 -0.14
CA PRO A 79 -16.02 9.87 0.58
C PRO A 79 -14.79 10.74 0.29
N ASP A 80 -14.95 12.05 0.33
CA ASP A 80 -13.84 13.01 0.22
C ASP A 80 -12.70 12.64 1.18
N TRP A 81 -11.48 12.72 0.69
CA TRP A 81 -10.31 12.31 1.46
C TRP A 81 -9.98 13.24 2.62
N ASN A 82 -10.29 14.54 2.50
CA ASN A 82 -10.17 15.53 3.58
C ASN A 82 -8.84 15.45 4.36
N GLY A 83 -7.72 15.36 3.64
CA GLY A 83 -6.38 15.29 4.23
C GLY A 83 -6.01 13.92 4.82
N ARG A 84 -6.80 12.86 4.61
CA ARG A 84 -6.41 11.49 5.01
C ARG A 84 -5.17 11.04 4.26
N ILE A 85 -4.41 10.14 4.87
CA ILE A 85 -3.25 9.55 4.22
C ILE A 85 -3.74 8.41 3.32
N VAL A 86 -3.33 8.47 2.04
CA VAL A 86 -3.56 7.38 1.10
C VAL A 86 -2.22 6.80 0.66
N ILE A 87 -2.02 5.53 0.96
CA ILE A 87 -0.83 4.79 0.55
C ILE A 87 -1.08 4.20 -0.84
N ASP A 88 -0.31 4.66 -1.83
CA ASP A 88 -0.27 4.08 -3.16
C ASP A 88 0.65 2.85 -3.17
N ALA A 89 0.06 1.65 -3.09
CA ALA A 89 0.78 0.38 -3.19
C ALA A 89 0.69 -0.24 -4.60
N ASN A 90 0.26 0.55 -5.61
CA ASN A 90 0.05 0.05 -6.95
C ASN A 90 1.33 0.17 -7.80
N ASN A 91 1.38 -0.66 -8.84
CA ASN A 91 2.34 -0.51 -9.93
C ASN A 91 1.56 -0.35 -11.25
N PRO A 92 2.04 0.47 -12.20
CA PRO A 92 1.35 0.73 -13.46
C PRO A 92 1.50 -0.42 -14.46
N ILE A 93 0.97 -1.58 -14.09
CA ILE A 93 1.01 -2.80 -14.90
C ILE A 93 -0.35 -3.47 -14.91
N GLU A 94 -0.64 -4.19 -15.99
CA GLU A 94 -1.83 -5.01 -16.15
C GLU A 94 -1.48 -6.49 -16.18
N ALA A 95 -2.02 -7.23 -15.21
CA ALA A 95 -1.95 -8.69 -15.19
C ALA A 95 -2.96 -9.28 -16.22
N PRO A 96 -2.71 -10.44 -16.83
CA PRO A 96 -1.56 -11.31 -16.56
C PRO A 96 -0.31 -10.99 -17.40
N LEU A 97 -0.40 -10.09 -18.37
CA LEU A 97 0.69 -9.83 -19.32
C LEU A 97 1.75 -8.87 -18.79
N PHE A 98 1.53 -8.28 -17.62
CA PHE A 98 2.41 -7.29 -16.99
C PHE A 98 2.82 -6.15 -17.94
N LYS A 99 1.90 -5.75 -18.83
CA LYS A 99 2.14 -4.63 -19.74
C LYS A 99 2.22 -3.32 -18.94
N PRO A 100 3.28 -2.51 -19.13
CA PRO A 100 3.37 -1.20 -18.52
C PRO A 100 2.32 -0.27 -19.11
N VAL A 101 1.79 0.63 -18.26
CA VAL A 101 0.96 1.75 -18.68
C VAL A 101 1.90 2.92 -18.98
N ASP A 102 1.75 3.55 -20.15
CA ASP A 102 2.50 4.76 -20.51
C ASP A 102 1.75 6.01 -20.01
N PHE A 103 2.44 6.87 -19.32
CA PHE A 103 1.94 8.15 -18.81
C PHE A 103 2.62 9.36 -19.47
N ASN A 104 3.20 9.19 -20.68
CA ASN A 104 3.91 10.25 -21.37
C ASN A 104 5.03 10.87 -20.53
N GLY A 105 5.80 10.02 -19.85
CA GLY A 105 6.94 10.44 -19.01
C GLY A 105 6.59 10.86 -17.58
N ARG A 106 5.31 10.90 -17.20
CA ARG A 106 4.88 11.17 -15.83
C ARG A 106 5.11 9.95 -14.93
N VAL A 107 5.28 10.19 -13.64
CA VAL A 107 5.40 9.13 -12.63
C VAL A 107 4.00 8.62 -12.25
N SER A 108 3.84 7.30 -12.12
CA SER A 108 2.54 6.69 -11.79
C SER A 108 1.94 7.23 -10.49
N SER A 109 2.76 7.55 -9.50
CA SER A 109 2.29 8.07 -8.20
C SER A 109 1.69 9.47 -8.32
N GLU A 110 2.15 10.30 -9.27
CA GLU A 110 1.55 11.61 -9.55
C GLU A 110 0.18 11.45 -10.21
N VAL A 111 0.06 10.50 -11.15
CA VAL A 111 -1.23 10.16 -11.78
C VAL A 111 -2.20 9.58 -10.74
N PHE A 112 -1.70 8.73 -9.84
CA PHE A 112 -2.51 8.19 -8.75
C PHE A 112 -3.01 9.30 -7.80
N ALA A 113 -2.17 10.29 -7.49
CA ALA A 113 -2.55 11.40 -6.60
C ALA A 113 -3.74 12.22 -7.14
N GLU A 114 -3.86 12.34 -8.46
CA GLU A 114 -5.02 12.99 -9.10
C GLU A 114 -6.33 12.21 -8.86
N LEU A 115 -6.28 10.88 -8.78
CA LEU A 115 -7.46 10.04 -8.51
C LEU A 115 -7.95 10.12 -7.06
N VAL A 116 -7.10 10.59 -6.16
CA VAL A 116 -7.41 10.73 -4.73
C VAL A 116 -7.26 12.19 -4.27
N ALA A 117 -7.78 13.12 -5.05
CA ALA A 117 -7.70 14.55 -4.78
C ALA A 117 -8.11 14.89 -3.33
N GLY A 118 -7.32 15.72 -2.65
CA GLY A 118 -7.51 16.05 -1.24
C GLY A 118 -6.89 15.06 -0.25
N ALA A 119 -6.29 13.97 -0.72
CA ALA A 119 -5.48 13.08 0.12
C ALA A 119 -4.03 13.54 0.24
N ARG A 120 -3.35 13.10 1.31
CA ARG A 120 -1.90 13.16 1.46
C ARG A 120 -1.31 11.83 1.00
N VAL A 121 -0.78 11.80 -0.22
CA VAL A 121 -0.34 10.54 -0.84
C VAL A 121 1.07 10.15 -0.41
N VAL A 122 1.23 8.88 -0.05
CA VAL A 122 2.54 8.25 0.19
C VAL A 122 2.65 6.99 -0.66
N LYS A 123 3.66 6.91 -1.51
CA LYS A 123 4.03 5.70 -2.24
C LYS A 123 4.76 4.75 -1.31
N ALA A 124 4.24 3.54 -1.10
CA ALA A 124 4.90 2.52 -0.28
C ALA A 124 4.32 1.12 -0.55
N PHE A 125 4.98 0.07 -0.08
CA PHE A 125 4.56 -1.34 -0.14
C PHE A 125 4.46 -1.96 -1.55
N ASN A 126 4.87 -1.25 -2.58
CA ASN A 126 4.74 -1.69 -3.98
C ASN A 126 5.99 -2.40 -4.52
N HIS A 127 7.13 -2.37 -3.81
CA HIS A 127 8.41 -2.84 -4.35
C HIS A 127 8.77 -4.28 -3.95
N LEU A 128 8.27 -4.78 -2.81
CA LEU A 128 8.46 -6.17 -2.40
C LEU A 128 7.40 -7.09 -3.01
N ARG A 129 7.79 -8.33 -3.25
CA ARG A 129 6.85 -9.40 -3.58
C ARG A 129 5.95 -9.67 -2.37
N ALA A 130 4.70 -10.05 -2.63
CA ALA A 130 3.68 -10.23 -1.60
C ALA A 130 4.07 -11.25 -0.52
N GLU A 131 4.70 -12.34 -0.92
CA GLU A 131 5.16 -13.39 0.02
C GLU A 131 6.27 -12.88 0.95
N ILE A 132 7.13 -11.98 0.48
CA ILE A 132 8.17 -11.35 1.30
C ILE A 132 7.55 -10.32 2.25
N LEU A 133 6.60 -9.52 1.76
CA LEU A 133 5.87 -8.54 2.58
C LEU A 133 5.07 -9.22 3.70
N ALA A 134 4.46 -10.38 3.42
CA ALA A 134 3.67 -11.15 4.39
C ALA A 134 4.54 -11.99 5.36
N GLY A 135 5.83 -12.13 5.07
CA GLY A 135 6.78 -12.91 5.88
C GLY A 135 7.31 -12.17 7.10
N ASP A 136 8.21 -12.83 7.84
CA ASP A 136 8.90 -12.19 8.96
C ASP A 136 9.75 -11.02 8.46
N PRO A 137 9.56 -9.80 8.99
CA PRO A 137 10.40 -8.66 8.65
C PRO A 137 11.85 -8.80 9.15
N LYS A 138 12.12 -9.69 10.11
CA LYS A 138 13.46 -9.97 10.60
C LYS A 138 14.16 -11.00 9.72
N GLU A 139 15.38 -10.70 9.32
CA GLU A 139 16.19 -11.56 8.46
C GLU A 139 17.67 -11.37 8.81
N LYS A 140 18.41 -12.47 9.00
CA LYS A 140 19.89 -12.47 9.17
C LYS A 140 20.44 -11.45 10.19
N GLY A 141 19.72 -11.26 11.29
CA GLY A 141 20.12 -10.33 12.36
C GLY A 141 19.76 -8.86 12.11
N GLY A 142 19.09 -8.55 11.02
CA GLY A 142 18.58 -7.21 10.70
C GLY A 142 17.09 -7.19 10.43
N ARG A 143 16.61 -6.09 9.84
CA ARG A 143 15.21 -5.91 9.43
C ARG A 143 15.10 -5.59 7.95
N ARG A 144 14.09 -6.14 7.30
CA ARG A 144 13.80 -5.87 5.89
C ARG A 144 13.44 -4.41 5.66
N VAL A 145 13.90 -3.88 4.55
CA VAL A 145 13.67 -2.48 4.15
C VAL A 145 12.37 -2.35 3.36
N LEU A 146 11.59 -1.33 3.71
CA LEU A 146 10.48 -0.81 2.91
C LEU A 146 10.78 0.62 2.47
N PHE A 147 10.75 0.86 1.17
CA PHE A 147 10.91 2.20 0.61
C PHE A 147 9.57 2.94 0.63
N TYR A 148 9.62 4.24 0.92
CA TYR A 148 8.47 5.12 0.81
C TYR A 148 8.86 6.50 0.27
N SER A 149 7.90 7.20 -0.33
CA SER A 149 8.06 8.57 -0.82
C SER A 149 6.74 9.32 -0.75
N GLY A 150 6.80 10.65 -0.70
CA GLY A 150 5.62 11.51 -0.62
C GLY A 150 6.02 12.96 -0.48
N ASP A 151 5.09 13.87 -0.76
CA ASP A 151 5.37 15.30 -0.72
C ASP A 151 4.99 15.93 0.63
N ASP A 152 4.08 15.30 1.39
CA ASP A 152 3.72 15.73 2.74
C ASP A 152 4.60 15.06 3.80
N LYS A 153 5.38 15.88 4.52
CA LYS A 153 6.33 15.40 5.55
C LYS A 153 5.64 14.69 6.72
N ALA A 154 4.46 15.18 7.15
CA ALA A 154 3.74 14.61 8.27
C ALA A 154 3.15 13.23 7.88
N ALA A 155 2.56 13.11 6.70
CA ALA A 155 2.07 11.84 6.18
C ALA A 155 3.19 10.80 6.05
N LYS A 156 4.37 11.21 5.54
CA LYS A 156 5.55 10.33 5.48
C LYS A 156 5.98 9.86 6.87
N ALA A 157 5.99 10.73 7.86
CA ALA A 157 6.34 10.36 9.23
C ALA A 157 5.35 9.36 9.84
N GLU A 158 4.04 9.52 9.61
CA GLU A 158 3.01 8.57 10.05
C GLU A 158 3.15 7.20 9.37
N VAL A 159 3.44 7.17 8.06
CA VAL A 159 3.68 5.92 7.33
C VAL A 159 4.99 5.26 7.77
N ALA A 160 6.05 6.03 8.02
CA ALA A 160 7.31 5.52 8.57
C ALA A 160 7.11 4.87 9.94
N ALA A 161 6.32 5.49 10.83
CA ALA A 161 5.97 4.94 12.14
C ALA A 161 5.15 3.63 12.00
N LEU A 162 4.25 3.55 11.01
CA LEU A 162 3.52 2.33 10.72
C LEU A 162 4.47 1.23 10.23
N ILE A 163 5.39 1.54 9.32
CA ILE A 163 6.41 0.62 8.81
C ILE A 163 7.27 0.06 9.96
N ASP A 164 7.69 0.91 10.90
CA ASP A 164 8.46 0.47 12.07
C ASP A 164 7.63 -0.44 12.99
N ARG A 165 6.38 -0.07 13.28
CA ARG A 165 5.47 -0.88 14.12
C ARG A 165 5.19 -2.28 13.57
N ILE A 166 5.18 -2.44 12.24
CA ILE A 166 5.03 -3.76 11.60
C ILE A 166 6.38 -4.49 11.44
N GLY A 167 7.45 -3.96 12.03
CA GLY A 167 8.75 -4.61 12.15
C GLY A 167 9.74 -4.36 11.02
N PHE A 168 9.39 -3.59 10.00
CA PHE A 168 10.28 -3.24 8.88
C PHE A 168 11.11 -1.99 9.19
N ILE A 169 12.12 -1.71 8.36
CA ILE A 169 12.85 -0.44 8.33
C ILE A 169 12.34 0.40 7.16
N GLY A 170 11.84 1.60 7.42
CA GLY A 170 11.48 2.55 6.38
C GLY A 170 12.67 3.33 5.87
N ILE A 171 12.80 3.47 4.54
CA ILE A 171 13.76 4.38 3.89
C ILE A 171 12.98 5.39 3.06
N ASP A 172 13.12 6.67 3.41
CA ASP A 172 12.50 7.79 2.69
C ASP A 172 13.28 8.08 1.39
N LEU A 173 12.59 7.96 0.26
CA LEU A 173 13.12 8.25 -1.07
C LEU A 173 12.82 9.69 -1.55
N GLY A 174 12.26 10.55 -0.69
CA GLY A 174 11.94 11.93 -1.01
C GLY A 174 10.53 12.13 -1.55
N SER A 175 10.39 12.93 -2.63
CA SER A 175 9.09 13.27 -3.23
C SER A 175 8.45 12.13 -4.01
N LEU A 176 7.16 12.27 -4.36
CA LEU A 176 6.49 11.33 -5.26
C LEU A 176 7.19 11.26 -6.63
N THR A 177 7.62 12.41 -7.17
CA THR A 177 8.33 12.49 -8.46
C THR A 177 9.65 11.72 -8.43
N ILE A 178 10.45 11.86 -7.37
CA ILE A 178 11.77 11.20 -7.29
C ILE A 178 11.63 9.77 -6.80
N GLY A 179 11.12 9.58 -5.60
CA GLY A 179 11.03 8.27 -4.95
C GLY A 179 10.01 7.36 -5.61
N GLY A 180 8.89 7.92 -6.08
CA GLY A 180 7.89 7.17 -6.84
C GLY A 180 8.48 6.56 -8.11
N LYS A 181 9.31 7.31 -8.84
CA LYS A 181 10.02 6.83 -10.03
C LYS A 181 11.02 5.71 -9.70
N LEU A 182 11.77 5.87 -8.60
CA LEU A 182 12.74 4.87 -8.15
C LEU A 182 12.06 3.53 -7.76
N ALA A 183 10.91 3.60 -7.11
CA ALA A 183 10.17 2.43 -6.63
C ALA A 183 9.13 1.89 -7.62
N GLN A 184 8.87 2.56 -8.75
CA GLN A 184 7.89 2.15 -9.75
C GLN A 184 8.31 0.86 -10.46
N PHE A 185 7.41 -0.10 -10.59
CA PHE A 185 7.59 -1.26 -11.46
C PHE A 185 6.57 -1.21 -12.62
N PRO A 186 7.00 -1.38 -13.87
CA PRO A 186 8.39 -1.46 -14.32
C PRO A 186 9.07 -0.08 -14.40
N GLY A 187 10.38 -0.10 -14.56
CA GLY A 187 11.19 1.08 -14.91
C GLY A 187 12.04 1.66 -13.79
N GLY A 188 11.66 1.49 -12.53
CA GLY A 188 12.51 1.88 -11.40
C GLY A 188 13.57 0.84 -11.04
N PRO A 189 14.67 1.22 -10.40
CA PRO A 189 15.75 0.30 -10.00
C PRO A 189 15.48 -0.50 -8.71
N LEU A 190 14.48 -0.10 -7.91
CA LEU A 190 14.24 -0.67 -6.58
C LEU A 190 13.22 -1.82 -6.50
N PRO A 191 12.28 -2.02 -7.46
CA PRO A 191 11.35 -3.14 -7.38
C PRO A 191 12.09 -4.49 -7.27
N ASN A 192 11.52 -5.36 -6.43
CA ASN A 192 12.06 -6.69 -6.10
C ASN A 192 13.41 -6.69 -5.35
N GLN A 193 13.93 -5.54 -4.94
CA GLN A 193 15.09 -5.49 -4.06
C GLN A 193 14.67 -5.88 -2.63
N ASN A 194 15.02 -7.10 -2.22
CA ASN A 194 14.80 -7.58 -0.86
C ASN A 194 16.03 -7.26 0.01
N LEU A 195 16.10 -6.03 0.49
CA LEU A 195 17.22 -5.55 1.29
C LEU A 195 16.96 -5.76 2.78
N VAL A 196 18.03 -6.01 3.52
CA VAL A 196 18.04 -6.12 4.98
C VAL A 196 19.02 -5.09 5.53
N LYS A 197 18.55 -4.22 6.41
CA LYS A 197 19.43 -3.34 7.18
C LYS A 197 19.88 -4.11 8.41
N ILE A 198 21.18 -4.30 8.54
CA ILE A 198 21.86 -4.85 9.71
C ILE A 198 22.32 -3.65 10.56
N ASP A 199 22.03 -3.69 11.85
CA ASP A 199 22.44 -2.65 12.82
C ASP A 199 23.90 -2.79 13.20
#